data_44806bb91c5fb106caba840551f42db3
#
_entry.id   44806bb91c5fb106caba840551f42db3
#
_cell.length_a   1.000
_cell.length_b   1.000
_cell.length_c   1.000
_cell.angle_alpha   90.00
_cell.angle_beta   90.00
_cell.angle_gamma   90.00
#
_symmetry.space_group_name_H-M   'P 1'
#
loop_
_entity.id
_entity.type
_entity.pdbx_description
1 polymer ?
#
loop_
_entity_poly.entity_id
_entity_poly.type
_entity_poly.pdbx_seq_one_letter_code
_entity_poly.pdbx_strand_id
1 'polypeptide(L)'
;MYKLYHYYLCPSSRFVRLVLEENKIEYETQLENYWTPQKDFLHINPAGHLPVLINDDNYYLIGSNVCMEYFNSPWSKVNLMNKDYKEQAEIRRVFHWFDTLFKKEVLDPIIYEKVYSRIVENIIPNSHNIRSSLQNLSFHINYFDYLLKERSWIAGENLSFSDLLAAANLSVLDYLGLLEFGKYQNIKEWYLKVKSRPSFKNLLKDQIVGLNPDSNYDNLDF
;
A
#
# COMPACT_ATOMS: atom_id res chain seq x y z
N MET A 1 -10.82 6.97 -19.89
CA MET A 1 -9.99 7.37 -18.73
C MET A 1 -10.30 6.45 -17.56
N TYR A 2 -9.29 5.94 -16.86
CA TYR A 2 -9.49 5.05 -15.71
C TYR A 2 -10.16 5.77 -14.55
N LYS A 3 -11.00 5.06 -13.78
CA LYS A 3 -11.63 5.56 -12.55
C LYS A 3 -11.31 4.64 -11.38
N LEU A 4 -10.72 5.19 -10.30
CA LEU A 4 -10.30 4.45 -9.12
C LEU A 4 -11.15 4.83 -7.91
N TYR A 5 -11.92 3.86 -7.39
CA TYR A 5 -12.51 3.96 -6.05
C TYR A 5 -11.47 3.58 -5.03
N HIS A 6 -11.20 4.47 -4.09
CA HIS A 6 -10.10 4.32 -3.16
C HIS A 6 -10.38 4.97 -1.80
N TYR A 7 -9.54 4.64 -0.82
CA TYR A 7 -9.40 5.39 0.42
C TYR A 7 -7.94 5.73 0.67
N TYR A 8 -7.67 6.92 1.23
CA TYR A 8 -6.29 7.43 1.39
C TYR A 8 -5.35 6.51 2.18
N LEU A 9 -5.83 5.87 3.26
CA LEU A 9 -5.04 4.94 4.08
C LEU A 9 -5.34 3.46 3.78
N CYS A 10 -6.00 3.15 2.67
CA CYS A 10 -6.10 1.79 2.19
C CYS A 10 -4.80 1.42 1.46
N PRO A 11 -3.96 0.49 1.98
CA PRO A 11 -2.67 0.16 1.37
C PRO A 11 -2.82 -0.41 -0.04
N SER A 12 -3.83 -1.23 -0.27
CA SER A 12 -4.14 -1.78 -1.60
C SER A 12 -4.53 -0.68 -2.61
N SER A 13 -5.26 0.36 -2.16
CA SER A 13 -5.57 1.54 -2.99
C SER A 13 -4.32 2.36 -3.31
N ARG A 14 -3.43 2.56 -2.33
CA ARG A 14 -2.14 3.22 -2.52
C ARG A 14 -1.28 2.47 -3.53
N PHE A 15 -1.22 1.16 -3.43
CA PHE A 15 -0.52 0.31 -4.40
C PHE A 15 -1.02 0.54 -5.82
N VAL A 16 -2.34 0.52 -6.06
CA VAL A 16 -2.90 0.73 -7.40
C VAL A 16 -2.55 2.12 -7.93
N ARG A 17 -2.59 3.15 -7.08
CA ARG A 17 -2.15 4.51 -7.46
C ARG A 17 -0.68 4.50 -7.89
N LEU A 18 0.22 3.86 -7.14
CA LEU A 18 1.63 3.74 -7.52
C LEU A 18 1.80 3.03 -8.87
N VAL A 19 1.07 1.94 -9.11
CA VAL A 19 1.13 1.21 -10.40
C VAL A 19 0.65 2.08 -11.55
N LEU A 20 -0.43 2.84 -11.39
CA LEU A 20 -0.93 3.77 -12.41
C LEU A 20 0.08 4.87 -12.72
N GLU A 21 0.67 5.46 -11.69
CA GLU A 21 1.70 6.51 -11.83
C GLU A 21 2.99 5.98 -12.50
N GLU A 22 3.47 4.77 -12.13
CA GLU A 22 4.64 4.15 -12.78
C GLU A 22 4.38 3.90 -14.27
N ASN A 23 3.15 3.53 -14.63
CA ASN A 23 2.73 3.33 -16.01
C ASN A 23 2.35 4.63 -16.72
N LYS A 24 2.34 5.77 -16.03
CA LYS A 24 1.90 7.08 -16.56
C LYS A 24 0.51 7.01 -17.17
N ILE A 25 -0.40 6.37 -16.46
CA ILE A 25 -1.81 6.24 -16.82
C ILE A 25 -2.58 7.34 -16.11
N GLU A 26 -3.35 8.11 -16.87
CA GLU A 26 -4.26 9.12 -16.32
C GLU A 26 -5.50 8.43 -15.73
N TYR A 27 -5.89 8.87 -14.54
CA TYR A 27 -7.03 8.33 -13.82
C TYR A 27 -7.73 9.38 -12.97
N GLU A 28 -9.02 9.20 -12.78
CA GLU A 28 -9.81 9.94 -11.80
C GLU A 28 -9.93 9.13 -10.52
N THR A 29 -10.01 9.82 -9.39
CA THR A 29 -10.22 9.19 -8.09
C THR A 29 -11.62 9.48 -7.57
N GLN A 30 -12.24 8.44 -7.01
CA GLN A 30 -13.47 8.53 -6.24
C GLN A 30 -13.21 8.03 -4.83
N LEU A 31 -13.30 8.93 -3.85
CA LEU A 31 -13.14 8.54 -2.46
C LEU A 31 -14.33 7.69 -2.00
N GLU A 32 -14.04 6.54 -1.42
CA GLU A 32 -15.04 5.63 -0.85
C GLU A 32 -14.63 5.19 0.55
N ASN A 33 -15.58 5.22 1.45
CA ASN A 33 -15.38 4.78 2.82
C ASN A 33 -15.76 3.31 2.99
N TYR A 34 -14.79 2.41 2.96
CA TYR A 34 -15.02 0.98 2.99
C TYR A 34 -15.51 0.42 4.35
N TRP A 35 -15.53 1.23 5.43
CA TRP A 35 -16.17 0.83 6.70
C TRP A 35 -17.68 1.03 6.67
N THR A 36 -18.15 2.01 5.88
CA THR A 36 -19.56 2.31 5.66
C THR A 36 -19.79 2.56 4.18
N PRO A 37 -19.62 1.54 3.32
CA PRO A 37 -19.70 1.72 1.88
C PRO A 37 -21.08 2.20 1.45
N GLN A 38 -21.11 3.12 0.48
CA GLN A 38 -22.33 3.66 -0.06
C GLN A 38 -23.09 2.59 -0.88
N LYS A 39 -24.41 2.71 -0.95
CA LYS A 39 -25.23 1.75 -1.71
C LYS A 39 -24.81 1.66 -3.18
N ASP A 40 -24.50 2.77 -3.81
CA ASP A 40 -24.09 2.81 -5.21
C ASP A 40 -22.75 2.09 -5.41
N PHE A 41 -21.80 2.21 -4.45
CA PHE A 41 -20.57 1.45 -4.49
C PHE A 41 -20.79 -0.05 -4.31
N LEU A 42 -21.75 -0.44 -3.45
CA LEU A 42 -22.08 -1.86 -3.27
C LEU A 42 -22.76 -2.49 -4.51
N HIS A 43 -23.37 -1.70 -5.40
CA HIS A 43 -23.79 -2.18 -6.71
C HIS A 43 -22.60 -2.47 -7.64
N ILE A 44 -21.50 -1.74 -7.50
CA ILE A 44 -20.25 -1.95 -8.25
C ILE A 44 -19.47 -3.14 -7.69
N ASN A 45 -19.32 -3.19 -6.37
CA ASN A 45 -18.62 -4.25 -5.65
C ASN A 45 -19.39 -4.67 -4.41
N PRO A 46 -20.21 -5.74 -4.50
CA PRO A 46 -20.99 -6.22 -3.35
C PRO A 46 -20.18 -6.65 -2.14
N ALA A 47 -18.87 -6.97 -2.32
CA ALA A 47 -17.97 -7.30 -1.21
C ALA A 47 -17.53 -6.07 -0.40
N GLY A 48 -17.77 -4.85 -0.90
CA GLY A 48 -17.44 -3.60 -0.21
C GLY A 48 -15.95 -3.30 -0.07
N HIS A 49 -15.08 -4.07 -0.73
CA HIS A 49 -13.62 -3.90 -0.60
C HIS A 49 -13.05 -2.90 -1.60
N LEU A 50 -11.96 -2.25 -1.19
CA LEU A 50 -11.15 -1.37 -2.01
C LEU A 50 -9.78 -2.01 -2.32
N PRO A 51 -9.14 -1.63 -3.43
CA PRO A 51 -9.59 -0.73 -4.49
C PRO A 51 -10.56 -1.37 -5.49
N VAL A 52 -11.31 -0.52 -6.21
CA VAL A 52 -11.97 -0.90 -7.46
C VAL A 52 -11.46 0.04 -8.54
N LEU A 53 -10.83 -0.51 -9.55
CA LEU A 53 -10.36 0.23 -10.72
C LEU A 53 -11.23 -0.14 -11.92
N ILE A 54 -11.79 0.87 -12.58
CA ILE A 54 -12.59 0.71 -13.81
C ILE A 54 -11.75 1.24 -14.95
N ASN A 55 -11.52 0.43 -15.99
CA ASN A 55 -10.78 0.85 -17.16
C ASN A 55 -11.67 1.55 -18.20
N ASP A 56 -11.09 1.97 -19.30
CA ASP A 56 -11.77 2.70 -20.39
C ASP A 56 -12.88 1.88 -21.07
N ASP A 57 -12.80 0.56 -21.00
CA ASP A 57 -13.77 -0.38 -21.56
C ASP A 57 -14.88 -0.75 -20.57
N ASN A 58 -14.96 -0.04 -19.42
CA ASN A 58 -15.84 -0.36 -18.30
C ASN A 58 -15.61 -1.76 -17.71
N TYR A 59 -14.38 -2.25 -17.76
CA TYR A 59 -13.98 -3.49 -17.10
C TYR A 59 -13.55 -3.22 -15.66
N TYR A 60 -14.08 -4.00 -14.73
CA TYR A 60 -13.89 -3.83 -13.29
C TYR A 60 -12.75 -4.69 -12.77
N LEU A 61 -11.75 -4.05 -12.20
CA LEU A 61 -10.60 -4.68 -11.54
C LEU A 61 -10.73 -4.47 -10.03
N ILE A 62 -11.07 -5.54 -9.30
CA ILE A 62 -11.38 -5.46 -7.88
C ILE A 62 -10.26 -6.09 -7.07
N GLY A 63 -9.58 -5.27 -6.26
CA GLY A 63 -8.50 -5.68 -5.39
C GLY A 63 -7.11 -5.53 -6.00
N SER A 64 -6.10 -5.47 -5.12
CA SER A 64 -4.68 -5.28 -5.46
C SER A 64 -4.13 -6.38 -6.35
N ASN A 65 -4.45 -7.62 -6.00
CA ASN A 65 -4.00 -8.82 -6.71
C ASN A 65 -4.51 -8.85 -8.17
N VAL A 66 -5.79 -8.54 -8.39
CA VAL A 66 -6.38 -8.47 -9.75
C VAL A 66 -5.71 -7.35 -10.55
N CYS A 67 -5.49 -6.19 -9.94
CA CYS A 67 -4.77 -5.09 -10.58
C CYS A 67 -3.32 -5.48 -10.92
N MET A 68 -2.61 -6.16 -10.01
CA MET A 68 -1.26 -6.65 -10.28
C MET A 68 -1.22 -7.54 -11.54
N GLU A 69 -2.10 -8.54 -11.63
CA GLU A 69 -2.12 -9.44 -12.79
C GLU A 69 -2.56 -8.71 -14.07
N TYR A 70 -3.49 -7.77 -13.99
CA TYR A 70 -3.89 -6.97 -15.14
C TYR A 70 -2.74 -6.10 -15.68
N PHE A 71 -1.97 -5.47 -14.81
CA PHE A 71 -0.82 -4.65 -15.18
C PHE A 71 0.45 -5.47 -15.48
N ASN A 72 0.45 -6.77 -15.23
CA ASN A 72 1.46 -7.72 -15.74
C ASN A 72 1.19 -8.08 -17.21
N SER A 73 1.14 -7.09 -18.06
CA SER A 73 0.75 -7.21 -19.46
C SER A 73 1.79 -6.62 -20.41
N PRO A 74 1.88 -7.08 -21.65
CA PRO A 74 2.85 -6.56 -22.64
C PRO A 74 2.68 -5.06 -22.95
N TRP A 75 1.50 -4.48 -22.70
CA TRP A 75 1.23 -3.06 -22.91
C TRP A 75 1.67 -2.19 -21.73
N SER A 76 2.02 -2.77 -20.58
CA SER A 76 2.56 -2.03 -19.44
C SER A 76 3.87 -1.34 -19.81
N LYS A 77 4.01 -0.06 -19.45
CA LYS A 77 5.22 0.73 -19.72
C LYS A 77 6.40 0.31 -18.86
N VAL A 78 6.11 -0.29 -17.69
CA VAL A 78 7.12 -0.73 -16.72
C VAL A 78 6.96 -2.23 -16.48
N ASN A 79 8.04 -2.98 -16.62
CA ASN A 79 8.04 -4.40 -16.28
C ASN A 79 8.26 -4.57 -14.76
N LEU A 80 7.17 -4.82 -14.02
CA LEU A 80 7.17 -4.99 -12.57
C LEU A 80 7.07 -6.46 -12.12
N MET A 81 6.99 -7.42 -13.06
CA MET A 81 6.85 -8.84 -12.74
C MET A 81 8.09 -9.67 -13.09
N ASN A 82 9.01 -9.11 -13.92
CA ASN A 82 10.12 -9.84 -14.50
C ASN A 82 9.69 -10.96 -15.48
N LYS A 83 10.67 -11.59 -16.16
CA LYS A 83 10.43 -12.65 -17.15
C LYS A 83 10.74 -14.05 -16.61
N ASP A 84 11.65 -14.16 -15.64
CA ASP A 84 12.00 -15.44 -15.03
C ASP A 84 10.89 -15.92 -14.08
N TYR A 85 10.49 -17.18 -14.24
CA TYR A 85 9.38 -17.76 -13.49
C TYR A 85 9.67 -17.91 -11.99
N LYS A 86 10.94 -18.07 -11.58
CA LYS A 86 11.33 -18.16 -10.17
C LYS A 86 11.25 -16.78 -9.52
N GLU A 87 11.70 -15.74 -10.22
CA GLU A 87 11.56 -14.36 -9.77
C GLU A 87 10.07 -13.97 -9.69
N GLN A 88 9.26 -14.36 -10.66
CA GLN A 88 7.81 -14.16 -10.61
C GLN A 88 7.17 -14.83 -9.38
N ALA A 89 7.59 -16.04 -9.06
CA ALA A 89 7.10 -16.75 -7.87
C ALA A 89 7.49 -16.01 -6.59
N GLU A 90 8.73 -15.51 -6.50
CA GLU A 90 9.19 -14.73 -5.36
C GLU A 90 8.46 -13.38 -5.23
N ILE A 91 8.27 -12.67 -6.34
CA ILE A 91 7.46 -11.44 -6.38
C ILE A 91 6.05 -11.72 -5.84
N ARG A 92 5.37 -12.77 -6.32
CA ARG A 92 4.03 -13.13 -5.82
C ARG A 92 4.03 -13.54 -4.35
N ARG A 93 5.07 -14.24 -3.88
CA ARG A 93 5.22 -14.63 -2.47
C ARG A 93 5.31 -13.39 -1.56
N VAL A 94 6.18 -12.44 -1.90
CA VAL A 94 6.35 -11.21 -1.12
C VAL A 94 5.11 -10.31 -1.23
N PHE A 95 4.52 -10.22 -2.43
CA PHE A 95 3.27 -9.50 -2.64
C PHE A 95 2.15 -10.06 -1.72
N HIS A 96 1.96 -11.38 -1.74
CA HIS A 96 0.96 -12.04 -0.90
C HIS A 96 1.22 -11.82 0.60
N TRP A 97 2.50 -11.79 1.02
CA TRP A 97 2.85 -11.50 2.41
C TRP A 97 2.33 -10.12 2.84
N PHE A 98 2.52 -9.09 2.03
CA PHE A 98 2.04 -7.74 2.36
C PHE A 98 0.53 -7.59 2.21
N ASP A 99 -0.06 -8.22 1.18
CA ASP A 99 -1.50 -8.12 0.91
C ASP A 99 -2.36 -8.88 1.93
N THR A 100 -1.79 -9.85 2.62
CA THR A 100 -2.51 -10.69 3.58
C THR A 100 -1.93 -10.61 4.99
N LEU A 101 -0.76 -11.19 5.24
CA LEU A 101 -0.23 -11.38 6.58
C LEU A 101 0.12 -10.04 7.25
N PHE A 102 0.95 -9.22 6.60
CA PHE A 102 1.34 -7.91 7.12
C PHE A 102 0.11 -7.02 7.33
N LYS A 103 -0.78 -6.99 6.35
CA LYS A 103 -2.03 -6.23 6.43
C LYS A 103 -2.85 -6.65 7.65
N LYS A 104 -3.10 -7.94 7.82
CA LYS A 104 -3.90 -8.50 8.93
C LYS A 104 -3.27 -8.27 10.31
N GLU A 105 -1.94 -8.47 10.43
CA GLU A 105 -1.26 -8.47 11.72
C GLU A 105 -0.81 -7.08 12.16
N VAL A 106 -0.64 -6.15 11.21
CA VAL A 106 -0.11 -4.82 11.50
C VAL A 106 -1.12 -3.73 11.13
N LEU A 107 -1.52 -3.64 9.84
CA LEU A 107 -2.24 -2.47 9.36
C LEU A 107 -3.72 -2.45 9.74
N ASP A 108 -4.44 -3.55 9.59
CA ASP A 108 -5.88 -3.57 9.86
C ASP A 108 -6.19 -3.17 11.31
N PRO A 109 -5.49 -3.69 12.35
CA PRO A 109 -5.71 -3.23 13.72
C PRO A 109 -5.27 -1.77 13.95
N ILE A 110 -4.15 -1.34 13.35
CA ILE A 110 -3.69 0.05 13.50
C ILE A 110 -4.67 1.03 12.85
N ILE A 111 -5.11 0.75 11.63
CA ILE A 111 -6.08 1.59 10.90
C ILE A 111 -7.42 1.61 11.65
N TYR A 112 -7.87 0.46 12.15
CA TYR A 112 -9.09 0.40 12.95
C TYR A 112 -8.97 1.31 14.18
N GLU A 113 -7.95 1.15 15.00
CA GLU A 113 -7.79 1.88 16.25
C GLU A 113 -7.46 3.37 16.05
N LYS A 114 -6.56 3.70 15.14
CA LYS A 114 -6.07 5.09 14.98
C LYS A 114 -6.93 5.94 14.05
N VAL A 115 -7.68 5.31 13.15
CA VAL A 115 -8.48 6.01 12.14
C VAL A 115 -9.96 5.79 12.39
N TYR A 116 -10.45 4.57 12.29
CA TYR A 116 -11.87 4.29 12.38
C TYR A 116 -12.46 4.58 13.77
N SER A 117 -11.94 3.96 14.81
CA SER A 117 -12.39 4.19 16.19
C SER A 117 -12.36 5.66 16.59
N ARG A 118 -11.27 6.33 16.21
CA ARG A 118 -11.05 7.73 16.62
C ARG A 118 -11.91 8.71 15.82
N ILE A 119 -12.00 8.54 14.48
CA ILE A 119 -12.62 9.54 13.60
C ILE A 119 -14.09 9.24 13.37
N VAL A 120 -14.46 7.96 13.21
CA VAL A 120 -15.83 7.55 12.86
C VAL A 120 -16.65 7.24 14.12
N GLU A 121 -16.12 6.44 15.03
CA GLU A 121 -16.83 6.03 16.24
C GLU A 121 -16.65 7.01 17.40
N ASN A 122 -15.64 7.90 17.33
CA ASN A 122 -15.27 8.82 18.42
C ASN A 122 -14.98 8.08 19.77
N ILE A 123 -14.33 6.91 19.66
CA ILE A 123 -13.96 6.07 20.79
C ILE A 123 -12.46 6.18 21.05
N ILE A 124 -12.04 6.02 22.30
CA ILE A 124 -10.62 5.99 22.67
C ILE A 124 -9.98 4.73 22.09
N PRO A 125 -8.89 4.86 21.31
CA PRO A 125 -8.19 3.72 20.72
C PRO A 125 -7.69 2.71 21.76
N ASN A 126 -7.77 1.42 21.46
CA ASN A 126 -7.23 0.37 22.31
C ASN A 126 -5.70 0.29 22.18
N SER A 127 -5.01 0.78 23.20
CA SER A 127 -3.54 0.82 23.24
C SER A 127 -2.89 -0.58 23.22
N HIS A 128 -3.58 -1.62 23.69
CA HIS A 128 -3.07 -2.99 23.63
C HIS A 128 -3.00 -3.49 22.19
N ASN A 129 -4.07 -3.29 21.41
CA ASN A 129 -4.09 -3.68 19.99
C ASN A 129 -3.00 -2.97 19.19
N ILE A 130 -2.84 -1.66 19.41
CA ILE A 130 -1.77 -0.88 18.75
C ILE A 130 -0.39 -1.44 19.13
N ARG A 131 -0.13 -1.71 20.42
CA ARG A 131 1.15 -2.24 20.88
C ARG A 131 1.45 -3.62 20.28
N SER A 132 0.48 -4.52 20.24
CA SER A 132 0.63 -5.84 19.63
C SER A 132 0.96 -5.75 18.15
N SER A 133 0.29 -4.86 17.42
CA SER A 133 0.58 -4.63 16.00
C SER A 133 1.98 -4.05 15.77
N LEU A 134 2.46 -3.16 16.65
CA LEU A 134 3.83 -2.63 16.57
C LEU A 134 4.89 -3.70 16.90
N GLN A 135 4.59 -4.66 17.76
CA GLN A 135 5.44 -5.83 17.98
C GLN A 135 5.51 -6.71 16.73
N ASN A 136 4.37 -6.98 16.10
CA ASN A 136 4.32 -7.70 14.82
C ASN A 136 5.07 -6.93 13.73
N LEU A 137 4.91 -5.62 13.65
CA LEU A 137 5.68 -4.77 12.73
C LEU A 137 7.18 -5.01 12.86
N SER A 138 7.71 -5.03 14.09
CA SER A 138 9.13 -5.26 14.34
C SER A 138 9.60 -6.63 13.81
N PHE A 139 8.77 -7.66 13.91
CA PHE A 139 9.05 -8.98 13.33
C PHE A 139 9.14 -8.92 11.80
N HIS A 140 8.16 -8.30 11.15
CA HIS A 140 8.14 -8.16 9.70
C HIS A 140 9.31 -7.31 9.19
N ILE A 141 9.58 -6.17 9.80
CA ILE A 141 10.69 -5.29 9.43
C ILE A 141 12.02 -6.03 9.55
N ASN A 142 12.24 -6.80 10.61
CA ASN A 142 13.47 -7.60 10.77
C ASN A 142 13.65 -8.61 9.63
N TYR A 143 12.58 -9.28 9.21
CA TYR A 143 12.64 -10.23 8.10
C TYR A 143 12.97 -9.55 6.76
N PHE A 144 12.32 -8.43 6.47
CA PHE A 144 12.54 -7.72 5.21
C PHE A 144 13.89 -7.00 5.18
N ASP A 145 14.36 -6.47 6.31
CA ASP A 145 15.72 -5.94 6.42
C ASP A 145 16.76 -7.02 6.14
N TYR A 146 16.52 -8.25 6.64
CA TYR A 146 17.38 -9.40 6.33
C TYR A 146 17.42 -9.72 4.83
N LEU A 147 16.26 -9.74 4.14
CA LEU A 147 16.23 -10.00 2.69
C LEU A 147 17.00 -8.94 1.90
N LEU A 148 16.89 -7.68 2.31
CA LEU A 148 17.52 -6.55 1.64
C LEU A 148 19.04 -6.45 1.85
N LYS A 149 19.64 -7.29 2.70
CA LYS A 149 21.10 -7.42 2.79
C LYS A 149 21.72 -7.98 1.51
N GLU A 150 21.02 -8.89 0.87
CA GLU A 150 21.49 -9.62 -0.32
C GLU A 150 20.73 -9.23 -1.60
N ARG A 151 19.82 -8.27 -1.52
CA ARG A 151 18.93 -7.90 -2.61
C ARG A 151 18.85 -6.40 -2.79
N SER A 152 18.81 -5.95 -4.02
CA SER A 152 18.63 -4.53 -4.36
C SER A 152 17.20 -4.03 -4.18
N TRP A 153 16.22 -4.96 -4.23
CA TRP A 153 14.78 -4.75 -4.05
C TRP A 153 14.19 -5.89 -3.23
N ILE A 154 12.99 -5.69 -2.67
CA ILE A 154 12.43 -6.60 -1.66
C ILE A 154 12.19 -8.03 -2.16
N ALA A 155 11.98 -8.20 -3.47
CA ALA A 155 11.76 -9.49 -4.09
C ALA A 155 12.89 -9.94 -5.05
N GLY A 156 14.00 -9.19 -5.14
CA GLY A 156 15.13 -9.55 -6.01
C GLY A 156 15.97 -8.34 -6.43
N GLU A 157 16.45 -8.34 -7.69
CA GLU A 157 17.38 -7.32 -8.19
C GLU A 157 16.68 -6.15 -8.91
N ASN A 158 15.40 -6.27 -9.22
CA ASN A 158 14.65 -5.27 -9.96
C ASN A 158 13.42 -4.80 -9.19
N LEU A 159 13.03 -3.53 -9.39
CA LEU A 159 11.76 -3.01 -8.90
C LEU A 159 10.61 -3.88 -9.36
N SER A 160 9.72 -4.23 -8.45
CA SER A 160 8.61 -5.14 -8.71
C SER A 160 7.29 -4.64 -8.10
N PHE A 161 6.20 -5.32 -8.43
CA PHE A 161 4.90 -5.08 -7.78
C PHE A 161 4.97 -5.24 -6.26
N SER A 162 5.83 -6.14 -5.77
CA SER A 162 6.03 -6.33 -4.33
C SER A 162 6.62 -5.13 -3.64
N ASP A 163 7.55 -4.43 -4.30
CA ASP A 163 8.14 -3.20 -3.77
C ASP A 163 7.08 -2.09 -3.66
N LEU A 164 6.26 -1.93 -4.68
CA LEU A 164 5.20 -0.93 -4.68
C LEU A 164 4.14 -1.23 -3.60
N LEU A 165 3.73 -2.49 -3.44
CA LEU A 165 2.77 -2.86 -2.40
C LEU A 165 3.38 -2.74 -0.99
N ALA A 166 4.61 -3.20 -0.80
CA ALA A 166 5.32 -3.07 0.47
C ALA A 166 5.46 -1.59 0.88
N ALA A 167 5.90 -0.74 -0.04
CA ALA A 167 6.03 0.70 0.22
C ALA A 167 4.67 1.36 0.46
N ALA A 168 3.61 0.95 -0.25
CA ALA A 168 2.25 1.40 0.00
C ALA A 168 1.79 1.05 1.42
N ASN A 169 2.11 -0.16 1.92
CA ASN A 169 1.82 -0.58 3.29
C ASN A 169 2.60 0.26 4.31
N LEU A 170 3.92 0.40 4.13
CA LEU A 170 4.75 1.20 5.05
C LEU A 170 4.35 2.68 5.05
N SER A 171 3.91 3.20 3.92
CA SER A 171 3.48 4.59 3.81
C SER A 171 2.24 4.95 4.65
N VAL A 172 1.41 3.96 4.99
CA VAL A 172 0.31 4.15 5.93
C VAL A 172 0.83 4.34 7.35
N LEU A 173 1.83 3.56 7.75
CA LEU A 173 2.48 3.69 9.06
C LEU A 173 3.28 4.99 9.16
N ASP A 174 3.95 5.37 8.09
CA ASP A 174 4.67 6.63 7.95
C ASP A 174 3.71 7.84 8.10
N TYR A 175 2.57 7.81 7.41
CA TYR A 175 1.52 8.82 7.57
C TYR A 175 1.04 8.97 9.02
N LEU A 176 0.94 7.84 9.74
CA LEU A 176 0.46 7.79 11.11
C LEU A 176 1.56 8.06 12.18
N GLY A 177 2.80 8.33 11.76
CA GLY A 177 3.95 8.54 12.66
C GLY A 177 4.31 7.28 13.47
N LEU A 178 4.14 6.10 12.86
CA LEU A 178 4.39 4.80 13.52
C LEU A 178 5.54 4.02 12.91
N LEU A 179 6.20 4.58 11.88
CA LEU A 179 7.28 3.93 11.17
C LEU A 179 8.63 4.38 11.73
N GLU A 180 9.22 3.54 12.56
CA GLU A 180 10.56 3.75 13.10
C GLU A 180 11.48 2.63 12.63
N PHE A 181 12.47 2.98 11.83
CA PHE A 181 13.42 2.00 11.32
C PHE A 181 14.51 1.61 12.33
N GLY A 182 14.89 2.52 13.23
CA GLY A 182 15.89 2.25 14.27
C GLY A 182 17.19 1.67 13.70
N LYS A 183 17.46 0.40 14.02
CA LYS A 183 18.66 -0.34 13.56
C LYS A 183 18.50 -0.96 12.16
N TYR A 184 17.34 -0.88 11.54
CA TYR A 184 17.03 -1.54 10.28
C TYR A 184 17.39 -0.65 9.10
N GLN A 185 18.66 -0.55 8.78
CA GLN A 185 19.16 0.39 7.78
C GLN A 185 18.81 -0.01 6.35
N ASN A 186 18.82 -1.32 6.02
CA ASN A 186 18.57 -1.76 4.65
C ASN A 186 17.13 -1.46 4.20
N ILE A 187 16.17 -1.72 5.07
CA ILE A 187 14.76 -1.43 4.74
C ILE A 187 14.48 0.08 4.76
N LYS A 188 15.17 0.85 5.59
CA LYS A 188 15.10 2.31 5.55
C LYS A 188 15.54 2.85 4.20
N GLU A 189 16.73 2.47 3.75
CA GLU A 189 17.28 2.90 2.46
C GLU A 189 16.39 2.46 1.28
N TRP A 190 15.92 1.22 1.32
CA TRP A 190 14.98 0.72 0.33
C TRP A 190 13.67 1.53 0.31
N TYR A 191 13.07 1.80 1.49
CA TYR A 191 11.83 2.57 1.56
C TYR A 191 12.00 3.99 1.03
N LEU A 192 13.09 4.68 1.41
CA LEU A 192 13.42 6.01 0.90
C LEU A 192 13.62 6.00 -0.63
N LYS A 193 14.27 4.95 -1.15
CA LYS A 193 14.45 4.76 -2.60
C LYS A 193 13.12 4.64 -3.34
N VAL A 194 12.11 3.97 -2.76
CA VAL A 194 10.76 3.91 -3.36
C VAL A 194 10.02 5.23 -3.15
N LYS A 195 10.05 5.78 -1.94
CA LYS A 195 9.35 7.03 -1.56
C LYS A 195 9.80 8.23 -2.39
N SER A 196 11.07 8.28 -2.81
CA SER A 196 11.62 9.34 -3.66
C SER A 196 11.21 9.25 -5.14
N ARG A 197 10.55 8.19 -5.56
CA ARG A 197 10.09 8.05 -6.96
C ARG A 197 9.01 9.07 -7.31
N PRO A 198 8.98 9.54 -8.58
CA PRO A 198 7.92 10.46 -9.03
C PRO A 198 6.51 9.92 -8.81
N SER A 199 6.31 8.60 -8.92
CA SER A 199 5.04 7.91 -8.69
C SER A 199 4.52 8.07 -7.26
N PHE A 200 5.40 8.29 -6.28
CA PHE A 200 5.02 8.42 -4.87
C PHE A 200 4.51 9.83 -4.51
N LYS A 201 4.82 10.85 -5.32
CA LYS A 201 4.48 12.26 -5.01
C LYS A 201 3.02 12.51 -4.70
N ASN A 202 2.11 11.81 -5.38
CA ASN A 202 0.68 11.99 -5.17
C ASN A 202 0.19 11.37 -3.86
N LEU A 203 0.88 10.36 -3.33
CA LEU A 203 0.59 9.80 -2.00
C LEU A 203 0.99 10.77 -0.88
N LEU A 204 2.11 11.48 -1.05
CA LEU A 204 2.60 12.46 -0.06
C LEU A 204 1.69 13.67 0.12
N LYS A 205 0.81 13.93 -0.86
CA LYS A 205 -0.16 15.03 -0.81
C LYS A 205 -1.48 14.64 -0.15
N ASP A 206 -1.68 13.37 0.19
CA ASP A 206 -2.92 12.90 0.79
C ASP A 206 -3.15 13.58 2.13
N GLN A 207 -4.38 14.08 2.33
CA GLN A 207 -4.81 14.68 3.59
C GLN A 207 -6.17 14.12 3.98
N ILE A 208 -6.31 13.76 5.24
CA ILE A 208 -7.55 13.22 5.79
C ILE A 208 -8.10 14.23 6.79
N VAL A 209 -9.36 14.58 6.62
CA VAL A 209 -10.04 15.49 7.55
C VAL A 209 -10.01 14.91 8.97
N GLY A 210 -9.47 15.67 9.91
CA GLY A 210 -9.34 15.25 11.30
C GLY A 210 -8.13 14.35 11.61
N LEU A 211 -7.27 14.06 10.63
CA LEU A 211 -6.06 13.27 10.82
C LEU A 211 -4.92 13.79 9.93
N ASN A 212 -4.11 14.67 10.47
CA ASN A 212 -2.93 15.17 9.76
C ASN A 212 -1.86 14.08 9.64
N PRO A 213 -1.10 14.07 8.54
CA PRO A 213 0.09 13.23 8.43
C PRO A 213 1.12 13.62 9.51
N ASP A 214 2.01 12.68 9.84
CA ASP A 214 3.18 12.98 10.65
C ASP A 214 4.02 14.10 10.01
N SER A 215 4.68 14.91 10.84
CA SER A 215 5.48 16.04 10.38
C SER A 215 6.65 15.66 9.45
N ASN A 216 7.08 14.42 9.49
CA ASN A 216 8.16 13.89 8.64
C ASN A 216 7.64 13.09 7.44
N TYR A 217 6.31 13.00 7.26
CA TYR A 217 5.72 12.17 6.22
C TYR A 217 6.14 12.56 4.80
N ASP A 218 6.32 13.85 4.52
CA ASP A 218 6.78 14.37 3.24
C ASP A 218 8.32 14.53 3.16
N ASN A 219 9.02 14.32 4.26
CA ASN A 219 10.48 14.37 4.30
C ASN A 219 11.08 13.10 3.64
N LEU A 220 12.03 13.30 2.74
CA LEU A 220 12.77 12.23 2.06
C LEU A 220 14.13 11.93 2.71
N ASP A 221 14.53 12.70 3.73
CA ASP A 221 15.86 12.64 4.36
C ASP A 221 15.82 12.18 5.83
N PHE A 222 14.72 11.56 6.27
CA PHE A 222 14.57 11.17 7.69
C PHE A 222 15.21 9.83 8.06
#